data_6a065aa2d4d8350b9ffe3285f70500e4
#
_entry.id   6a065aa2d4d8350b9ffe3285f70500e4
#
_cell.length_a   1.000
_cell.length_b   1.000
_cell.length_c   1.000
_cell.angle_alpha   90.00
_cell.angle_beta   90.00
_cell.angle_gamma   90.00
#
_symmetry.space_group_name_H-M   'P 1'
#
loop_
_entity.id
_entity.type
_entity.pdbx_description
1 polymer ?
#
loop_
_entity_poly.entity_id
_entity_poly.type
_entity_poly.pdbx_seq_one_letter_code
_entity_poly.pdbx_strand_id
1 'polypeptide(L)'
;MSNIKEKLFTEFTAPTTQEWLDKIEVDLKGADFQKRLVWRTNEGFNVQPFYRREDLKDLKTPDALPGEFPFVRGNKKDSNEWYVRQNIVVTDPAEANKKALDILNKGVDSIGFKLGHAELSAEFIETLLKDIRLDIVEVSYRACMRHALQLADLLVA
;
A
#
# COMPACT_ATOMS: atom_id res chain seq x y z
N MET A 1 5.21 35.14 -10.86
CA MET A 1 6.64 34.85 -11.20
C MET A 1 6.71 33.38 -11.59
N SER A 2 6.91 33.09 -12.85
CA SER A 2 7.05 31.71 -13.35
C SER A 2 8.38 31.15 -12.84
N ASN A 3 8.34 30.17 -11.93
CA ASN A 3 9.51 29.37 -11.58
C ASN A 3 9.89 28.54 -12.82
N ILE A 4 10.73 29.11 -13.66
CA ILE A 4 11.42 28.35 -14.72
C ILE A 4 12.38 27.43 -13.94
N LYS A 5 11.96 26.18 -13.73
CA LYS A 5 12.87 25.16 -13.21
C LYS A 5 13.96 24.96 -14.25
N GLU A 6 15.16 25.43 -13.95
CA GLU A 6 16.33 25.17 -14.76
C GLU A 6 16.52 23.65 -14.91
N LYS A 7 16.67 23.18 -16.14
CA LYS A 7 16.92 21.76 -16.37
C LYS A 7 18.32 21.42 -15.88
N LEU A 8 18.42 20.46 -14.98
CA LEU A 8 19.69 19.93 -14.50
C LEU A 8 20.34 19.04 -15.58
N PHE A 9 21.68 18.97 -15.55
CA PHE A 9 22.49 18.08 -16.40
C PHE A 9 22.38 18.37 -17.91
N THR A 10 22.15 19.61 -18.30
CA THR A 10 22.06 20.02 -19.72
C THR A 10 23.39 19.92 -20.44
N GLU A 11 24.49 19.87 -19.71
CA GLU A 11 25.86 19.70 -20.20
C GLU A 11 26.17 18.28 -20.67
N PHE A 12 25.33 17.29 -20.30
CA PHE A 12 25.48 15.90 -20.71
C PHE A 12 24.58 15.57 -21.88
N THR A 13 25.15 14.99 -22.93
CA THR A 13 24.36 14.43 -24.03
C THR A 13 23.71 13.12 -23.60
N ALA A 14 22.39 13.03 -23.70
CA ALA A 14 21.68 11.79 -23.39
C ALA A 14 22.03 10.70 -24.42
N PRO A 15 22.56 9.54 -24.03
CA PRO A 15 22.85 8.46 -24.95
C PRO A 15 21.58 7.91 -25.58
N THR A 16 21.65 7.50 -26.83
CA THR A 16 20.57 6.82 -27.54
C THR A 16 20.37 5.41 -26.99
N THR A 17 19.23 4.79 -27.27
CA THR A 17 18.96 3.40 -26.90
C THR A 17 19.95 2.45 -27.59
N GLN A 18 20.33 2.75 -28.84
CA GLN A 18 21.29 1.92 -29.54
C GLN A 18 22.68 1.98 -28.91
N GLU A 19 23.20 3.17 -28.62
CA GLU A 19 24.49 3.31 -27.92
C GLU A 19 24.52 2.58 -26.57
N TRP A 20 23.37 2.57 -25.86
CA TRP A 20 23.21 1.84 -24.61
C TRP A 20 23.28 0.32 -24.82
N LEU A 21 22.57 -0.19 -25.85
CA LEU A 21 22.59 -1.61 -26.20
C LEU A 21 23.96 -2.07 -26.68
N ASP A 22 24.63 -1.28 -27.51
CA ASP A 22 25.99 -1.57 -28.00
C ASP A 22 26.97 -1.69 -26.81
N LYS A 23 26.84 -0.81 -25.84
CA LYS A 23 27.67 -0.88 -24.62
C LYS A 23 27.40 -2.14 -23.80
N ILE A 24 26.12 -2.52 -23.66
CA ILE A 24 25.74 -3.76 -22.96
C ILE A 24 26.34 -4.98 -23.67
N GLU A 25 26.28 -5.03 -25.02
CA GLU A 25 26.83 -6.14 -25.80
C GLU A 25 28.34 -6.30 -25.58
N VAL A 26 29.07 -5.19 -25.57
CA VAL A 26 30.51 -5.18 -25.25
C VAL A 26 30.77 -5.71 -23.84
N ASP A 27 29.97 -5.25 -22.84
CA ASP A 27 30.14 -5.64 -21.45
C ASP A 27 29.76 -7.11 -21.19
N LEU A 28 28.84 -7.67 -21.96
CA LEU A 28 28.46 -9.08 -21.92
C LEU A 28 29.53 -10.02 -22.51
N LYS A 29 30.53 -9.51 -23.23
CA LYS A 29 31.65 -10.29 -23.80
C LYS A 29 31.20 -11.52 -24.60
N GLY A 30 30.15 -11.34 -25.43
CA GLY A 30 29.56 -12.40 -26.25
C GLY A 30 28.52 -13.28 -25.58
N ALA A 31 28.17 -13.00 -24.33
CA ALA A 31 27.05 -13.70 -23.70
C ALA A 31 25.70 -13.18 -24.21
N ASP A 32 24.75 -14.09 -24.39
CA ASP A 32 23.42 -13.78 -24.91
C ASP A 32 22.64 -12.86 -23.97
N PHE A 33 22.18 -11.72 -24.49
CA PHE A 33 21.41 -10.71 -23.76
C PHE A 33 20.14 -11.27 -23.13
N GLN A 34 19.36 -12.02 -23.92
CA GLN A 34 18.05 -12.56 -23.48
C GLN A 34 18.20 -13.58 -22.33
N LYS A 35 19.28 -14.36 -22.37
CA LYS A 35 19.53 -15.37 -21.32
C LYS A 35 20.11 -14.77 -20.05
N ARG A 36 20.85 -13.68 -20.15
CA ARG A 36 21.59 -13.10 -19.02
C ARG A 36 20.83 -12.01 -18.29
N LEU A 37 20.08 -11.16 -19.03
CA LEU A 37 19.52 -9.94 -18.49
C LEU A 37 17.99 -9.91 -18.48
N VAL A 38 17.32 -10.68 -19.34
CA VAL A 38 15.87 -10.69 -19.40
C VAL A 38 15.30 -11.71 -18.42
N TRP A 39 14.50 -11.24 -17.49
CA TRP A 39 13.80 -12.10 -16.54
C TRP A 39 12.52 -12.65 -17.16
N ARG A 40 12.43 -13.98 -17.25
CA ARG A 40 11.24 -14.70 -17.66
C ARG A 40 10.41 -15.02 -16.43
N THR A 41 9.24 -14.41 -16.31
CA THR A 41 8.36 -14.63 -15.17
C THR A 41 7.58 -15.93 -15.29
N ASN A 42 7.11 -16.45 -14.17
CA ASN A 42 6.25 -17.65 -14.16
C ASN A 42 4.87 -17.36 -14.74
N GLU A 43 4.45 -16.09 -14.80
CA GLU A 43 3.19 -15.61 -15.35
C GLU A 43 3.20 -15.56 -16.89
N GLY A 44 4.35 -15.85 -17.53
CA GLY A 44 4.47 -15.97 -18.99
C GLY A 44 4.83 -14.70 -19.73
N PHE A 45 5.29 -13.66 -19.06
CA PHE A 45 5.84 -12.45 -19.70
C PHE A 45 7.31 -12.23 -19.34
N ASN A 46 8.01 -11.43 -20.14
CA ASN A 46 9.41 -11.11 -19.94
C ASN A 46 9.57 -9.69 -19.38
N VAL A 47 10.41 -9.55 -18.36
CA VAL A 47 10.81 -8.24 -17.83
C VAL A 47 12.17 -7.88 -18.39
N GLN A 48 12.25 -6.73 -19.05
CA GLN A 48 13.50 -6.21 -19.61
C GLN A 48 14.40 -5.66 -18.50
N PRO A 49 15.73 -5.66 -18.67
CA PRO A 49 16.66 -5.14 -17.67
C PRO A 49 16.55 -3.61 -17.48
N PHE A 50 15.99 -2.90 -18.42
CA PHE A 50 15.70 -1.47 -18.35
C PHE A 50 14.53 -1.11 -19.27
N TYR A 51 13.89 0.03 -18.97
CA TYR A 51 12.84 0.65 -19.78
C TYR A 51 13.17 2.13 -19.99
N ARG A 52 12.87 2.66 -21.17
CA ARG A 52 13.10 4.04 -21.54
C ARG A 52 11.79 4.74 -21.93
N ARG A 53 11.87 6.04 -22.20
CA ARG A 53 10.68 6.86 -22.52
C ARG A 53 9.94 6.35 -23.79
N GLU A 54 10.66 5.76 -24.72
CA GLU A 54 10.07 5.18 -25.95
C GLU A 54 9.17 3.98 -25.67
N ASP A 55 9.41 3.24 -24.60
CA ASP A 55 8.59 2.10 -24.18
C ASP A 55 7.23 2.52 -23.63
N LEU A 56 7.04 3.82 -23.33
CA LEU A 56 5.78 4.36 -22.85
C LEU A 56 4.79 4.71 -23.96
N LYS A 57 5.20 4.71 -25.23
CA LYS A 57 4.40 5.22 -26.38
C LYS A 57 3.05 4.52 -26.54
N ASP A 58 3.01 3.22 -26.26
CA ASP A 58 1.83 2.39 -26.45
C ASP A 58 0.99 2.23 -25.16
N LEU A 59 1.42 2.85 -24.06
CA LEU A 59 0.68 2.82 -22.82
C LEU A 59 -0.46 3.85 -22.84
N LYS A 60 -1.65 3.41 -22.40
CA LYS A 60 -2.85 4.27 -22.37
C LYS A 60 -2.87 5.28 -21.20
N THR A 61 -2.00 5.09 -20.23
CA THR A 61 -2.06 5.82 -18.94
C THR A 61 -0.74 6.44 -18.48
N PRO A 62 0.21 6.83 -19.41
CA PRO A 62 1.50 7.37 -18.97
C PRO A 62 1.37 8.73 -18.27
N ASP A 63 0.33 9.48 -18.64
CA ASP A 63 0.08 10.84 -18.14
C ASP A 63 -0.86 10.89 -16.92
N ALA A 64 -1.36 9.73 -16.44
CA ALA A 64 -2.19 9.68 -15.26
C ALA A 64 -1.42 10.14 -14.01
N LEU A 65 -1.97 11.13 -13.31
CA LEU A 65 -1.39 11.64 -12.07
C LEU A 65 -1.84 10.80 -10.86
N PRO A 66 -1.12 10.87 -9.73
CA PRO A 66 -1.57 10.26 -8.49
C PRO A 66 -2.97 10.79 -8.10
N GLY A 67 -3.85 9.90 -7.64
CA GLY A 67 -5.23 10.25 -7.27
C GLY A 67 -6.19 10.43 -8.44
N GLU A 68 -5.77 10.25 -9.69
CA GLU A 68 -6.61 10.32 -10.88
C GLU A 68 -6.94 8.92 -11.42
N PHE A 69 -8.17 8.76 -11.92
CA PHE A 69 -8.58 7.52 -12.59
C PHE A 69 -7.66 7.27 -13.82
N PRO A 70 -7.21 6.06 -14.05
CA PRO A 70 -7.52 4.76 -13.43
C PRO A 70 -6.65 4.37 -12.21
N PHE A 71 -6.10 5.33 -11.49
CA PHE A 71 -5.32 5.17 -10.24
C PHE A 71 -4.05 4.32 -10.36
N VAL A 72 -3.42 4.32 -11.52
CA VAL A 72 -2.17 3.56 -11.81
C VAL A 72 -0.97 4.00 -10.96
N ARG A 73 -1.04 5.21 -10.40
CA ARG A 73 -0.03 5.77 -9.49
C ARG A 73 -0.51 5.87 -8.04
N GLY A 74 -1.59 5.16 -7.71
CA GLY A 74 -2.22 5.19 -6.41
C GLY A 74 -3.34 6.22 -6.30
N ASN A 75 -4.08 6.12 -5.21
CA ASN A 75 -5.27 6.91 -4.95
C ASN A 75 -5.02 8.18 -4.11
N LYS A 76 -3.78 8.41 -3.68
CA LYS A 76 -3.41 9.58 -2.87
C LYS A 76 -2.71 10.61 -3.73
N LYS A 77 -3.24 11.84 -3.72
CA LYS A 77 -2.72 12.97 -4.52
C LYS A 77 -1.75 13.83 -3.72
N ASP A 78 -2.13 14.22 -2.52
CA ASP A 78 -1.51 15.33 -1.79
C ASP A 78 -0.76 14.90 -0.54
N SER A 79 -0.94 13.66 -0.08
CA SER A 79 -0.27 13.13 1.12
C SER A 79 0.21 11.70 0.94
N ASN A 80 1.17 11.30 1.76
CA ASN A 80 1.61 9.92 1.87
C ASN A 80 1.28 9.34 3.25
N GLU A 81 0.24 9.83 3.88
CA GLU A 81 -0.23 9.35 5.17
C GLU A 81 -0.86 7.97 5.05
N TRP A 82 -0.58 7.11 5.98
CA TRP A 82 -1.15 5.78 6.13
C TRP A 82 -1.45 5.50 7.59
N TYR A 83 -2.39 4.61 7.85
CA TYR A 83 -2.68 4.15 9.19
C TYR A 83 -1.62 3.18 9.70
N VAL A 84 -1.17 3.40 10.93
CA VAL A 84 -0.36 2.43 11.68
C VAL A 84 -1.30 1.49 12.39
N ARG A 85 -1.48 0.28 11.84
CA ARG A 85 -2.51 -0.65 12.28
C ARG A 85 -1.95 -1.81 13.07
N GLN A 86 -2.62 -2.14 14.18
CA GLN A 86 -2.37 -3.36 14.94
C GLN A 86 -3.66 -4.17 15.14
N ASN A 87 -3.57 -5.49 14.92
CA ASN A 87 -4.65 -6.42 15.19
C ASN A 87 -4.53 -7.00 16.60
N ILE A 88 -5.65 -7.06 17.32
CA ILE A 88 -5.78 -7.64 18.67
C ILE A 88 -6.74 -8.82 18.58
N VAL A 89 -6.31 -9.99 19.04
CA VAL A 89 -7.21 -11.13 19.25
C VAL A 89 -7.93 -10.92 20.56
N VAL A 90 -9.25 -10.89 20.53
CA VAL A 90 -10.09 -10.63 21.70
C VAL A 90 -10.49 -11.97 22.31
N THR A 91 -9.86 -12.33 23.42
CA THR A 91 -10.26 -13.46 24.28
C THR A 91 -11.05 -12.96 25.48
N ASP A 92 -10.67 -11.80 26.00
CA ASP A 92 -11.35 -11.06 27.04
C ASP A 92 -11.45 -9.59 26.63
N PRO A 93 -12.63 -8.94 26.72
CA PRO A 93 -12.81 -7.58 26.24
C PRO A 93 -12.05 -6.53 27.07
N ALA A 94 -11.92 -6.72 28.38
CA ALA A 94 -11.21 -5.76 29.23
C ALA A 94 -9.70 -5.79 29.01
N GLU A 95 -9.11 -6.98 28.89
CA GLU A 95 -7.69 -7.13 28.54
C GLU A 95 -7.38 -6.63 27.12
N ALA A 96 -8.28 -6.88 26.17
CA ALA A 96 -8.14 -6.37 24.80
C ALA A 96 -8.23 -4.84 24.77
N ASN A 97 -9.14 -4.23 25.51
CA ASN A 97 -9.24 -2.78 25.67
C ASN A 97 -7.97 -2.18 26.27
N LYS A 98 -7.48 -2.74 27.38
CA LYS A 98 -6.24 -2.29 28.01
C LYS A 98 -5.06 -2.31 27.04
N LYS A 99 -4.94 -3.38 26.24
CA LYS A 99 -3.93 -3.49 25.20
C LYS A 99 -4.14 -2.44 24.10
N ALA A 100 -5.39 -2.20 23.68
CA ALA A 100 -5.73 -1.19 22.68
C ALA A 100 -5.30 0.20 23.14
N LEU A 101 -5.63 0.60 24.35
CA LEU A 101 -5.23 1.89 24.93
C LEU A 101 -3.70 2.03 25.06
N ASP A 102 -3.00 0.96 25.42
CA ASP A 102 -1.53 0.98 25.50
C ASP A 102 -0.88 1.21 24.12
N ILE A 103 -1.35 0.52 23.07
CA ILE A 103 -0.77 0.68 21.72
C ILE A 103 -1.15 2.01 21.06
N LEU A 104 -2.36 2.53 21.33
CA LEU A 104 -2.77 3.86 20.87
C LEU A 104 -1.85 4.95 21.44
N ASN A 105 -1.49 4.86 22.70
CA ASN A 105 -0.53 5.76 23.33
C ASN A 105 0.91 5.63 22.77
N LYS A 106 1.18 4.57 22.01
CA LYS A 106 2.47 4.30 21.35
C LYS A 106 2.50 4.64 19.86
N GLY A 107 1.46 5.31 19.35
CA GLY A 107 1.40 5.81 17.99
C GLY A 107 0.67 4.92 16.98
N VAL A 108 -0.08 3.91 17.43
CA VAL A 108 -1.07 3.21 16.62
C VAL A 108 -2.30 4.11 16.47
N ASP A 109 -2.87 4.20 15.27
CA ASP A 109 -4.08 4.99 14.97
C ASP A 109 -5.18 4.16 14.28
N SER A 110 -4.92 2.86 14.06
CA SER A 110 -5.89 1.89 13.55
C SER A 110 -5.83 0.58 14.32
N ILE A 111 -6.99 0.12 14.81
CA ILE A 111 -7.12 -1.13 15.56
C ILE A 111 -7.99 -2.11 14.79
N GLY A 112 -7.53 -3.36 14.69
CA GLY A 112 -8.34 -4.47 14.20
C GLY A 112 -8.66 -5.46 15.29
N PHE A 113 -9.90 -5.53 15.77
CA PHE A 113 -10.34 -6.52 16.73
C PHE A 113 -10.74 -7.83 16.05
N LYS A 114 -10.08 -8.93 16.41
CA LYS A 114 -10.43 -10.29 15.97
C LYS A 114 -11.26 -10.95 17.05
N LEU A 115 -12.59 -10.97 16.88
CA LEU A 115 -13.56 -11.41 17.90
C LEU A 115 -13.74 -12.94 17.94
N GLY A 116 -13.34 -13.66 16.88
CA GLY A 116 -13.46 -15.11 16.82
C GLY A 116 -14.91 -15.60 17.00
N HIS A 117 -15.13 -16.43 18.00
CA HIS A 117 -16.44 -16.98 18.39
C HIS A 117 -16.96 -16.42 19.71
N ALA A 118 -16.50 -15.23 20.13
CA ALA A 118 -16.95 -14.60 21.35
C ALA A 118 -18.48 -14.37 21.30
N GLU A 119 -19.14 -14.55 22.45
CA GLU A 119 -20.53 -14.14 22.61
C GLU A 119 -20.58 -12.61 22.70
N LEU A 120 -21.28 -12.01 21.76
CA LEU A 120 -21.39 -10.57 21.64
C LEU A 120 -22.58 -10.05 22.44
N SER A 121 -22.35 -9.04 23.25
CA SER A 121 -23.38 -8.30 23.97
C SER A 121 -23.06 -6.81 23.97
N ALA A 122 -24.02 -5.95 24.32
CA ALA A 122 -23.76 -4.53 24.48
C ALA A 122 -22.66 -4.25 25.49
N GLU A 123 -22.71 -4.92 26.65
CA GLU A 123 -21.68 -4.81 27.71
C GLU A 123 -20.29 -5.23 27.21
N PHE A 124 -20.22 -6.27 26.36
CA PHE A 124 -18.96 -6.70 25.73
C PHE A 124 -18.38 -5.59 24.86
N ILE A 125 -19.20 -4.97 24.01
CA ILE A 125 -18.77 -3.91 23.11
C ILE A 125 -18.40 -2.64 23.89
N GLU A 126 -19.20 -2.24 24.87
CA GLU A 126 -18.91 -1.11 25.75
C GLU A 126 -17.58 -1.30 26.49
N THR A 127 -17.32 -2.49 27.03
CA THR A 127 -16.07 -2.81 27.70
C THR A 127 -14.89 -2.78 26.74
N LEU A 128 -15.05 -3.35 25.54
CA LEU A 128 -14.01 -3.41 24.52
C LEU A 128 -13.61 -2.02 24.01
N LEU A 129 -14.58 -1.12 23.87
CA LEU A 129 -14.38 0.23 23.30
C LEU A 129 -14.19 1.32 24.35
N LYS A 130 -14.23 0.97 25.63
CA LYS A 130 -14.13 1.94 26.71
C LYS A 130 -12.91 2.86 26.56
N ASP A 131 -13.15 4.18 26.63
CA ASP A 131 -12.13 5.23 26.55
C ASP A 131 -11.36 5.31 25.22
N ILE A 132 -11.76 4.53 24.18
CA ILE A 132 -11.21 4.66 22.84
C ILE A 132 -11.91 5.80 22.10
N ARG A 133 -11.14 6.77 21.59
CA ARG A 133 -11.62 7.92 20.83
C ARG A 133 -11.96 7.48 19.38
N LEU A 134 -13.21 7.02 19.17
CA LEU A 134 -13.68 6.53 17.86
C LEU A 134 -13.78 7.63 16.79
N ASP A 135 -13.70 8.88 17.19
CA ASP A 135 -13.66 10.04 16.29
C ASP A 135 -12.31 10.25 15.61
N ILE A 136 -11.23 9.67 16.16
CA ILE A 136 -9.85 9.82 15.64
C ILE A 136 -9.14 8.48 15.39
N VAL A 137 -9.66 7.39 15.94
CA VAL A 137 -9.07 6.04 15.78
C VAL A 137 -9.90 5.24 14.79
N GLU A 138 -9.25 4.72 13.75
CA GLU A 138 -9.91 3.76 12.86
C GLU A 138 -10.04 2.41 13.57
N VAL A 139 -11.28 1.92 13.68
CA VAL A 139 -11.56 0.60 14.30
C VAL A 139 -12.20 -0.33 13.26
N SER A 140 -11.68 -1.52 13.15
CA SER A 140 -12.26 -2.57 12.32
C SER A 140 -12.43 -3.86 13.10
N TYR A 141 -13.39 -4.67 12.67
CA TYR A 141 -13.75 -5.90 13.35
C TYR A 141 -13.66 -7.09 12.39
N ARG A 142 -13.21 -8.21 12.90
CA ARG A 142 -13.25 -9.51 12.23
C ARG A 142 -14.00 -10.50 13.12
N ALA A 143 -15.25 -10.77 12.78
CA ALA A 143 -16.11 -11.75 13.42
C ALA A 143 -16.40 -12.93 12.48
N CYS A 144 -16.93 -14.03 13.00
CA CYS A 144 -17.47 -15.09 12.16
C CYS A 144 -18.80 -14.63 11.51
N MET A 145 -19.17 -15.25 10.38
CA MET A 145 -20.37 -14.87 9.62
C MET A 145 -21.65 -14.85 10.46
N ARG A 146 -21.78 -15.75 11.44
CA ARG A 146 -22.97 -15.81 12.31
C ARG A 146 -23.16 -14.54 13.15
N HIS A 147 -22.06 -13.94 13.58
CA HIS A 147 -22.05 -12.79 14.48
C HIS A 147 -21.93 -11.44 13.74
N ALA A 148 -21.77 -11.45 12.42
CA ALA A 148 -21.53 -10.22 11.67
C ALA A 148 -22.73 -9.26 11.73
N LEU A 149 -23.96 -9.76 11.59
CA LEU A 149 -25.18 -8.94 11.70
C LEU A 149 -25.39 -8.45 13.13
N GLN A 150 -25.29 -9.35 14.13
CA GLN A 150 -25.40 -9.00 15.54
C GLN A 150 -24.38 -7.93 15.93
N LEU A 151 -23.14 -8.04 15.44
CA LEU A 151 -22.10 -7.05 15.69
C LEU A 151 -22.48 -5.68 15.08
N ALA A 152 -22.98 -5.68 13.86
CA ALA A 152 -23.42 -4.44 13.20
C ALA A 152 -24.54 -3.75 14.00
N ASP A 153 -25.53 -4.51 14.45
CA ASP A 153 -26.64 -4.00 15.26
C ASP A 153 -26.12 -3.41 16.60
N LEU A 154 -25.17 -4.08 17.26
CA LEU A 154 -24.59 -3.60 18.52
C LEU A 154 -23.70 -2.37 18.37
N LEU A 155 -23.11 -2.14 17.20
CA LEU A 155 -22.26 -0.97 16.93
C LEU A 155 -23.09 0.28 16.52
N VAL A 156 -24.34 0.11 16.12
CA VAL A 156 -25.23 1.20 15.69
C VAL A 156 -26.20 1.62 16.81
N ALA A 157 -26.43 0.74 17.79
CA ALA A 157 -27.30 1.02 18.93
C ALA A 157 -26.67 2.02 19.93
#